data_3191c66a8b6d285d82a4aaca93cbe28a
#
_entry.id   3191c66a8b6d285d82a4aaca93cbe28a
#
_cell.length_a   1.000
_cell.length_b   1.000
_cell.length_c   1.000
_cell.angle_alpha   90.00
_cell.angle_beta   90.00
_cell.angle_gamma   90.00
#
_symmetry.space_group_name_H-M   'P 1'
#
loop_
_entity.id
_entity.type
_entity.pdbx_description
1 polymer ?
#
loop_
_entity_poly.entity_id
_entity_poly.type
_entity_poly.pdbx_seq_one_letter_code
_entity_poly.pdbx_strand_id
1 'polypeptide(L)'
;MASGLDRRTFLKATSVTAAGACAASILPAWAAPDKSLVAVSTPLATFAYADVQLHDGPMKRQFEENHARFQNLDDDRLLKVFRQVAGLAAPGEDMGGWYDLTGFSLEANDFHGFIAGHSFGQYVSGLARAYAVTGSEETRAKINRLVKGYGETLDPKAKFFVDYRLPAYTYDKLSCGLIDAHEYAHEDRKSVV
;
A
#
# COMPACT_ATOMS: atom_id res chain seq x y z
N MET A 1 12.44 -30.82 -24.90
CA MET A 1 13.39 -29.67 -24.80
C MET A 1 12.60 -28.43 -25.19
N ALA A 2 12.16 -27.64 -24.22
CA ALA A 2 11.45 -26.37 -24.46
C ALA A 2 12.50 -25.26 -24.55
N SER A 3 12.70 -24.68 -25.76
CA SER A 3 13.55 -23.53 -25.96
C SER A 3 12.86 -22.31 -25.35
N GLY A 4 13.35 -21.84 -24.19
CA GLY A 4 12.88 -20.62 -23.59
C GLY A 4 13.20 -19.41 -24.50
N LEU A 5 12.19 -18.62 -24.79
CA LEU A 5 12.34 -17.32 -25.43
C LEU A 5 13.24 -16.42 -24.56
N ASP A 6 14.38 -16.02 -25.09
CA ASP A 6 15.27 -15.10 -24.38
C ASP A 6 14.68 -13.67 -24.38
N ARG A 7 15.16 -12.85 -23.45
CA ARG A 7 14.69 -11.47 -23.26
C ARG A 7 14.85 -10.58 -24.51
N ARG A 8 15.84 -10.86 -25.36
CA ARG A 8 16.08 -10.11 -26.60
C ARG A 8 15.06 -10.48 -27.67
N THR A 9 14.66 -11.75 -27.73
CA THR A 9 13.64 -12.25 -28.65
C THR A 9 12.26 -11.72 -28.27
N PHE A 10 11.97 -11.62 -26.96
CA PHE A 10 10.74 -10.99 -26.47
C PHE A 10 10.66 -9.49 -26.82
N LEU A 11 11.76 -8.74 -26.62
CA LEU A 11 11.80 -7.29 -26.94
C LEU A 11 11.74 -7.03 -28.45
N LYS A 12 12.29 -7.91 -29.28
CA LYS A 12 12.14 -7.81 -30.75
C LYS A 12 10.72 -8.11 -31.20
N ALA A 13 10.04 -9.06 -30.57
CA ALA A 13 8.64 -9.37 -30.88
C ALA A 13 7.70 -8.19 -30.52
N THR A 14 7.97 -7.49 -29.41
CA THR A 14 7.18 -6.30 -29.00
C THR A 14 7.43 -5.09 -29.89
N SER A 15 8.64 -4.91 -30.44
CA SER A 15 8.92 -3.80 -31.36
C SER A 15 8.30 -4.00 -32.76
N VAL A 16 8.11 -5.25 -33.19
CA VAL A 16 7.40 -5.55 -34.44
C VAL A 16 5.90 -5.27 -34.31
N THR A 17 5.33 -5.43 -33.12
CA THR A 17 3.91 -5.13 -32.87
C THR A 17 3.62 -3.63 -32.89
N ALA A 18 4.58 -2.79 -32.49
CA ALA A 18 4.44 -1.33 -32.55
C ALA A 18 4.53 -0.78 -33.98
N ALA A 19 5.31 -1.41 -34.87
CA ALA A 19 5.39 -1.03 -36.29
C ALA A 19 4.16 -1.51 -37.09
N GLY A 20 3.45 -2.51 -36.61
CA GLY A 20 2.22 -3.03 -37.23
C GLY A 20 1.02 -2.08 -37.13
N ALA A 21 1.03 -1.15 -36.17
CA ALA A 21 -0.08 -0.21 -35.96
C ALA A 21 -0.21 0.85 -37.09
N CYS A 22 0.85 1.13 -37.85
CA CYS A 22 0.82 2.04 -38.99
C CYS A 22 0.41 1.36 -40.32
N ALA A 23 0.39 0.02 -40.36
CA ALA A 23 -0.01 -0.74 -41.59
C ALA A 23 -1.48 -1.14 -41.58
N ALA A 24 -2.25 -0.76 -40.56
CA ALA A 24 -3.67 -1.14 -40.40
C ALA A 24 -4.60 -0.58 -41.50
N SER A 25 -4.11 0.31 -42.37
CA SER A 25 -4.88 0.90 -43.47
C SER A 25 -4.91 0.03 -44.76
N ILE A 26 -4.25 -1.11 -44.78
CA ILE A 26 -4.14 -1.99 -46.00
C ILE A 26 -4.73 -3.36 -45.74
N LEU A 27 -5.34 -3.65 -44.60
CA LEU A 27 -5.96 -4.94 -44.35
C LEU A 27 -7.31 -5.03 -45.09
N PRO A 28 -7.58 -6.13 -45.78
CA PRO A 28 -8.86 -6.32 -46.44
C PRO A 28 -10.00 -6.33 -45.44
N ALA A 29 -11.17 -5.89 -45.83
CA ALA A 29 -12.33 -5.65 -44.93
C ALA A 29 -12.73 -6.88 -44.08
N TRP A 30 -12.37 -8.10 -44.50
CA TRP A 30 -12.60 -9.31 -43.71
C TRP A 30 -11.61 -9.49 -42.54
N ALA A 31 -10.49 -8.77 -42.55
CA ALA A 31 -9.48 -8.84 -41.50
C ALA A 31 -9.66 -7.70 -40.46
N ALA A 32 -10.61 -6.79 -40.67
CA ALA A 32 -10.93 -5.81 -39.64
C ALA A 32 -11.60 -6.51 -38.47
N PRO A 33 -11.13 -6.27 -37.21
CA PRO A 33 -11.82 -6.83 -36.04
C PRO A 33 -13.26 -6.36 -36.05
N ASP A 34 -14.18 -7.30 -35.97
CA ASP A 34 -15.61 -6.98 -35.86
C ASP A 34 -15.85 -6.16 -34.61
N LYS A 35 -16.09 -4.87 -34.81
CA LYS A 35 -16.38 -3.92 -33.70
C LYS A 35 -17.69 -4.27 -32.98
N SER A 36 -18.52 -5.14 -33.55
CA SER A 36 -19.78 -5.58 -32.93
C SER A 36 -19.56 -6.61 -31.82
N LEU A 37 -18.36 -7.24 -31.78
CA LEU A 37 -18.03 -8.26 -30.75
C LEU A 37 -17.29 -7.68 -29.54
N VAL A 38 -16.99 -6.40 -29.50
CA VAL A 38 -16.64 -5.76 -28.25
C VAL A 38 -17.94 -5.59 -27.47
N ALA A 39 -18.38 -6.70 -26.85
CA ALA A 39 -19.30 -6.60 -25.75
C ALA A 39 -18.66 -5.64 -24.77
N VAL A 40 -19.17 -4.41 -24.68
CA VAL A 40 -18.84 -3.49 -23.61
C VAL A 40 -19.36 -4.18 -22.36
N SER A 41 -18.52 -5.03 -21.76
CA SER A 41 -18.83 -5.60 -20.47
C SER A 41 -18.93 -4.41 -19.54
N THR A 42 -20.14 -4.14 -19.06
CA THR A 42 -20.30 -3.18 -17.97
C THR A 42 -19.36 -3.61 -16.89
N PRO A 43 -18.39 -2.75 -16.47
CA PRO A 43 -17.46 -3.14 -15.43
C PRO A 43 -18.26 -3.62 -14.22
N LEU A 44 -17.88 -4.73 -13.63
CA LEU A 44 -18.50 -5.20 -12.39
C LEU A 44 -18.35 -4.08 -11.35
N ALA A 45 -19.46 -3.62 -10.79
CA ALA A 45 -19.43 -2.70 -9.68
C ALA A 45 -18.95 -3.45 -8.42
N THR A 46 -17.97 -2.90 -7.73
CA THR A 46 -17.53 -3.40 -6.42
C THR A 46 -18.28 -2.64 -5.33
N PHE A 47 -18.57 -3.33 -4.23
CA PHE A 47 -19.11 -2.67 -3.05
C PHE A 47 -18.03 -1.80 -2.41
N ALA A 48 -18.40 -0.60 -1.96
CA ALA A 48 -17.54 0.17 -1.06
C ALA A 48 -17.59 -0.46 0.35
N TYR A 49 -16.57 -0.19 1.15
CA TYR A 49 -16.55 -0.69 2.54
C TYR A 49 -17.77 -0.21 3.34
N ALA A 50 -18.26 1.01 3.09
CA ALA A 50 -19.44 1.58 3.73
C ALA A 50 -20.75 0.87 3.34
N ASP A 51 -20.78 0.13 2.23
CA ASP A 51 -21.96 -0.58 1.76
C ASP A 51 -22.18 -1.90 2.52
N VAL A 52 -21.20 -2.33 3.31
CA VAL A 52 -21.22 -3.59 4.05
C VAL A 52 -21.47 -3.34 5.52
N GLN A 53 -22.59 -3.82 6.03
CA GLN A 53 -22.95 -3.74 7.45
C GLN A 53 -22.79 -5.09 8.13
N LEU A 54 -22.04 -5.11 9.23
CA LEU A 54 -21.94 -6.27 10.11
C LEU A 54 -23.10 -6.27 11.10
N HIS A 55 -23.94 -7.28 11.05
CA HIS A 55 -24.98 -7.50 12.05
C HIS A 55 -24.40 -8.03 13.36
N ASP A 56 -25.18 -7.92 14.44
CA ASP A 56 -24.78 -8.42 15.76
C ASP A 56 -24.38 -9.89 15.69
N GLY A 57 -23.19 -10.18 16.18
CA GLY A 57 -22.62 -11.52 16.10
C GLY A 57 -21.12 -11.56 16.29
N PRO A 58 -20.51 -12.74 16.11
CA PRO A 58 -19.07 -12.92 16.30
C PRO A 58 -18.20 -12.02 15.42
N MET A 59 -18.59 -11.84 14.15
CA MET A 59 -17.82 -11.04 13.19
C MET A 59 -17.80 -9.56 13.57
N LYS A 60 -18.96 -9.00 13.99
CA LYS A 60 -19.03 -7.62 14.45
C LYS A 60 -18.18 -7.40 15.69
N ARG A 61 -18.30 -8.30 16.69
CA ARG A 61 -17.48 -8.21 17.89
C ARG A 61 -15.98 -8.27 17.59
N GLN A 62 -15.56 -9.17 16.72
CA GLN A 62 -14.17 -9.26 16.30
C GLN A 62 -13.68 -7.99 15.60
N PHE A 63 -14.50 -7.41 14.74
CA PHE A 63 -14.19 -6.14 14.08
C PHE A 63 -14.02 -5.01 15.10
N GLU A 64 -14.98 -4.86 16.03
CA GLU A 64 -14.96 -3.83 17.06
C GLU A 64 -13.76 -3.97 18.01
N GLU A 65 -13.45 -5.19 18.44
CA GLU A 65 -12.28 -5.47 19.29
C GLU A 65 -10.96 -5.17 18.58
N ASN A 66 -10.82 -5.55 17.32
CA ASN A 66 -9.62 -5.26 16.54
C ASN A 66 -9.48 -3.77 16.26
N HIS A 67 -10.58 -3.09 15.90
CA HIS A 67 -10.58 -1.65 15.69
C HIS A 67 -10.17 -0.90 16.97
N ALA A 68 -10.74 -1.27 18.12
CA ALA A 68 -10.37 -0.68 19.40
C ALA A 68 -8.89 -0.91 19.75
N ARG A 69 -8.35 -2.10 19.50
CA ARG A 69 -6.92 -2.39 19.70
C ARG A 69 -6.03 -1.51 18.81
N PHE A 70 -6.38 -1.37 17.55
CA PHE A 70 -5.63 -0.52 16.62
C PHE A 70 -5.74 0.96 17.01
N GLN A 71 -6.93 1.39 17.39
CA GLN A 71 -7.15 2.76 17.84
C GLN A 71 -6.31 3.11 19.08
N ASN A 72 -6.10 2.17 19.99
CA ASN A 72 -5.39 2.38 21.24
C ASN A 72 -3.86 2.20 21.17
N LEU A 73 -3.29 1.78 20.03
CA LEU A 73 -1.84 1.74 19.90
C LEU A 73 -1.27 3.17 19.91
N ASP A 74 -0.19 3.36 20.64
CA ASP A 74 0.44 4.66 20.80
C ASP A 74 1.13 5.12 19.51
N ASP A 75 0.84 6.36 19.08
CA ASP A 75 1.34 6.93 17.83
C ASP A 75 2.88 7.10 17.86
N ASP A 76 3.44 7.49 19.02
CA ASP A 76 4.88 7.68 19.14
C ASP A 76 5.65 6.36 19.09
N ARG A 77 5.10 5.31 19.70
CA ARG A 77 5.68 3.96 19.60
C ARG A 77 5.68 3.44 18.16
N LEU A 78 4.59 3.67 17.41
CA LEU A 78 4.49 3.26 16.01
C LEU A 78 5.47 4.01 15.10
N LEU A 79 5.71 5.30 15.38
CA LEU A 79 6.58 6.16 14.58
C LEU A 79 8.05 6.11 15.02
N LYS A 80 8.35 5.49 16.16
CA LYS A 80 9.67 5.51 16.79
C LYS A 80 10.79 5.09 15.85
N VAL A 81 10.64 3.94 15.21
CA VAL A 81 11.65 3.37 14.30
C VAL A 81 11.96 4.30 13.13
N PHE A 82 10.92 4.88 12.52
CA PHE A 82 11.08 5.79 11.39
C PHE A 82 11.80 7.09 11.81
N ARG A 83 11.46 7.63 12.98
CA ARG A 83 12.13 8.80 13.55
C ARG A 83 13.59 8.50 13.90
N GLN A 84 13.89 7.34 14.46
CA GLN A 84 15.26 6.90 14.75
C GLN A 84 16.12 6.83 13.49
N VAL A 85 15.61 6.22 12.42
CA VAL A 85 16.30 6.12 11.13
C VAL A 85 16.51 7.50 10.50
N ALA A 86 15.57 8.42 10.67
CA ALA A 86 15.67 9.80 10.19
C ALA A 86 16.56 10.69 11.08
N GLY A 87 17.07 10.20 12.21
CA GLY A 87 17.86 10.99 13.15
C GLY A 87 17.06 12.04 13.92
N LEU A 88 15.76 11.84 14.04
CA LEU A 88 14.84 12.72 14.76
C LEU A 88 14.65 12.26 16.22
N ALA A 89 14.11 13.13 17.05
CA ALA A 89 13.66 12.75 18.39
C ALA A 89 12.57 11.66 18.27
N ALA A 90 12.78 10.53 18.95
CA ALA A 90 11.94 9.33 18.83
C ALA A 90 11.36 8.94 20.20
N PRO A 91 10.39 9.68 20.73
CA PRO A 91 9.74 9.37 21.99
C PRO A 91 8.92 8.09 21.90
N GLY A 92 8.44 7.62 23.04
CA GLY A 92 7.63 6.41 23.20
C GLY A 92 8.45 5.18 23.57
N GLU A 93 7.76 4.24 24.17
CA GLU A 93 8.31 2.93 24.50
C GLU A 93 8.52 2.08 23.25
N ASP A 94 9.39 1.09 23.33
CA ASP A 94 9.55 0.09 22.26
C ASP A 94 8.27 -0.73 22.08
N MET A 95 7.95 -1.09 20.84
CA MET A 95 6.83 -2.00 20.54
C MET A 95 7.15 -3.43 20.92
N GLY A 96 8.42 -3.78 20.89
CA GLY A 96 8.93 -5.11 21.15
C GLY A 96 9.22 -5.95 19.91
N GLY A 97 10.04 -6.96 20.09
CA GLY A 97 10.39 -7.91 19.03
C GLY A 97 11.09 -7.27 17.83
N TRP A 98 10.75 -7.71 16.66
CA TRP A 98 11.37 -7.25 15.41
C TRP A 98 10.83 -5.90 14.90
N TYR A 99 9.93 -5.26 15.64
CA TYR A 99 9.47 -3.93 15.28
C TYR A 99 10.57 -2.87 15.51
N ASP A 100 11.30 -3.00 16.60
CA ASP A 100 12.29 -2.01 17.04
C ASP A 100 13.65 -2.21 16.38
N LEU A 101 14.44 -1.13 16.33
CA LEU A 101 15.84 -1.18 15.85
C LEU A 101 16.80 -1.75 16.89
N THR A 102 16.41 -1.88 18.15
CA THR A 102 17.28 -2.36 19.21
C THR A 102 17.79 -3.76 18.89
N GLY A 103 19.10 -3.91 18.77
CA GLY A 103 19.75 -5.18 18.40
C GLY A 103 19.82 -5.43 16.91
N PHE A 104 19.41 -4.48 16.04
CA PHE A 104 19.50 -4.65 14.59
C PHE A 104 20.95 -4.81 14.13
N SER A 105 21.21 -5.85 13.34
CA SER A 105 22.48 -6.10 12.66
C SER A 105 22.24 -6.66 11.27
N LEU A 106 22.68 -5.93 10.26
CA LEU A 106 22.67 -6.41 8.86
C LEU A 106 23.51 -7.69 8.70
N GLU A 107 24.62 -7.77 9.42
CA GLU A 107 25.56 -8.90 9.36
C GLU A 107 24.98 -10.17 9.99
N ALA A 108 24.22 -10.02 11.06
CA ALA A 108 23.64 -11.14 11.80
C ALA A 108 22.41 -11.78 11.15
N ASN A 109 22.03 -11.33 9.94
CA ASN A 109 20.80 -11.79 9.28
C ASN A 109 19.54 -11.53 10.12
N ASP A 110 19.54 -10.46 10.88
CA ASP A 110 18.53 -10.07 11.83
C ASP A 110 17.35 -9.35 11.16
N PHE A 111 16.19 -9.46 11.78
CA PHE A 111 14.95 -8.85 11.32
C PHE A 111 14.48 -7.67 12.18
N HIS A 112 15.26 -7.24 13.17
CA HIS A 112 14.93 -6.06 13.97
C HIS A 112 14.73 -4.84 13.06
N GLY A 113 13.68 -4.06 13.33
CA GLY A 113 13.26 -2.94 12.51
C GLY A 113 12.53 -3.31 11.21
N PHE A 114 12.63 -4.56 10.73
CA PHE A 114 11.95 -4.99 9.51
C PHE A 114 10.43 -4.94 9.64
N ILE A 115 9.90 -5.36 10.78
CA ILE A 115 8.46 -5.41 11.00
C ILE A 115 7.84 -4.01 10.98
N ALA A 116 8.54 -2.98 11.47
CA ALA A 116 8.02 -1.61 11.40
C ALA A 116 7.71 -1.20 9.96
N GLY A 117 8.67 -1.35 9.04
CA GLY A 117 8.48 -1.02 7.64
C GLY A 117 7.40 -1.85 6.95
N HIS A 118 7.26 -3.11 7.35
CA HIS A 118 6.28 -4.03 6.80
C HIS A 118 4.87 -3.79 7.37
N SER A 119 4.73 -3.63 8.68
CA SER A 119 3.42 -3.62 9.34
C SER A 119 2.80 -2.23 9.49
N PHE A 120 3.60 -1.16 9.49
CA PHE A 120 3.06 0.19 9.64
C PHE A 120 2.09 0.55 8.51
N GLY A 121 2.45 0.28 7.25
CA GLY A 121 1.56 0.50 6.12
C GLY A 121 0.28 -0.33 6.22
N GLN A 122 0.39 -1.61 6.58
CA GLN A 122 -0.79 -2.47 6.77
C GLN A 122 -1.67 -1.99 7.93
N TYR A 123 -1.06 -1.48 9.00
CA TYR A 123 -1.78 -0.90 10.12
C TYR A 123 -2.56 0.35 9.72
N VAL A 124 -1.93 1.27 8.98
CA VAL A 124 -2.57 2.47 8.45
C VAL A 124 -3.70 2.10 7.48
N SER A 125 -3.49 1.13 6.59
CA SER A 125 -4.51 0.57 5.70
C SER A 125 -5.72 0.03 6.50
N GLY A 126 -5.46 -0.75 7.56
CA GLY A 126 -6.51 -1.28 8.43
C GLY A 126 -7.35 -0.20 9.08
N LEU A 127 -6.72 0.86 9.59
CA LEU A 127 -7.43 2.04 10.14
C LEU A 127 -8.23 2.78 9.08
N ALA A 128 -7.66 2.99 7.88
CA ALA A 128 -8.33 3.69 6.79
C ALA A 128 -9.62 2.96 6.35
N ARG A 129 -9.55 1.64 6.24
CA ARG A 129 -10.71 0.80 5.93
C ARG A 129 -11.72 0.76 7.08
N ALA A 130 -11.25 0.73 8.33
CA ALA A 130 -12.13 0.83 9.48
C ALA A 130 -12.87 2.18 9.52
N TYR A 131 -12.18 3.28 9.19
CA TYR A 131 -12.83 4.58 9.01
C TYR A 131 -13.89 4.56 7.91
N ALA A 132 -13.58 3.96 6.75
CA ALA A 132 -14.55 3.84 5.65
C ALA A 132 -15.83 3.09 6.04
N VAL A 133 -15.74 2.12 6.96
CA VAL A 133 -16.89 1.37 7.49
C VAL A 133 -17.62 2.16 8.58
N THR A 134 -16.89 2.83 9.47
CA THR A 134 -17.47 3.39 10.72
C THR A 134 -17.77 4.87 10.65
N GLY A 135 -17.08 5.63 9.79
CA GLY A 135 -17.10 7.10 9.78
C GLY A 135 -16.52 7.72 11.06
N SER A 136 -15.71 6.98 11.84
CA SER A 136 -15.16 7.45 13.11
C SER A 136 -14.14 8.56 12.92
N GLU A 137 -14.50 9.79 13.31
CA GLU A 137 -13.61 10.95 13.23
C GLU A 137 -12.35 10.80 14.09
N GLU A 138 -12.43 10.05 15.19
CA GLU A 138 -11.28 9.71 16.01
C GLU A 138 -10.28 8.85 15.22
N THR A 139 -10.79 7.87 14.47
CA THR A 139 -9.94 7.02 13.62
C THR A 139 -9.31 7.84 12.50
N ARG A 140 -10.07 8.74 11.85
CA ARG A 140 -9.55 9.65 10.84
C ARG A 140 -8.44 10.55 11.39
N ALA A 141 -8.66 11.14 12.56
CA ALA A 141 -7.66 11.98 13.21
C ALA A 141 -6.36 11.21 13.51
N LYS A 142 -6.47 9.96 13.96
CA LYS A 142 -5.32 9.09 14.19
C LYS A 142 -4.56 8.80 12.89
N ILE A 143 -5.25 8.44 11.82
CA ILE A 143 -4.64 8.21 10.49
C ILE A 143 -3.85 9.45 10.06
N ASN A 144 -4.46 10.63 10.15
CA ASN A 144 -3.82 11.89 9.75
C ASN A 144 -2.56 12.19 10.57
N ARG A 145 -2.58 11.94 11.90
CA ARG A 145 -1.38 12.10 12.74
C ARG A 145 -0.27 11.13 12.35
N LEU A 146 -0.61 9.88 12.08
CA LEU A 146 0.37 8.85 11.69
C LEU A 146 0.97 9.14 10.32
N VAL A 147 0.15 9.46 9.32
CA VAL A 147 0.62 9.81 7.97
C VAL A 147 1.51 11.06 8.01
N LYS A 148 1.09 12.10 8.74
CA LYS A 148 1.91 13.30 8.93
C LYS A 148 3.23 12.98 9.62
N GLY A 149 3.20 12.27 10.75
CA GLY A 149 4.39 11.92 11.51
C GLY A 149 5.35 11.04 10.71
N TYR A 150 4.85 10.13 9.90
CA TYR A 150 5.66 9.37 8.95
C TYR A 150 6.25 10.27 7.87
N GLY A 151 5.45 11.17 7.29
CA GLY A 151 5.90 12.13 6.29
C GLY A 151 7.05 13.01 6.77
N GLU A 152 7.08 13.38 8.05
CA GLU A 152 8.17 14.15 8.67
C GLU A 152 9.50 13.37 8.73
N THR A 153 9.45 12.05 8.62
CA THR A 153 10.65 11.19 8.58
C THR A 153 11.22 10.97 7.17
N LEU A 154 10.51 11.41 6.14
CA LEU A 154 10.92 11.26 4.75
C LEU A 154 11.93 12.37 4.37
N ASP A 155 13.20 12.08 4.56
CA ASP A 155 14.32 12.90 4.06
C ASP A 155 14.96 12.20 2.85
N PRO A 156 15.30 12.92 1.77
CA PRO A 156 16.10 12.35 0.66
C PRO A 156 17.43 11.74 1.11
N LYS A 157 17.93 12.13 2.28
CA LYS A 157 19.12 11.55 2.90
C LYS A 157 18.81 10.36 3.81
N ALA A 158 17.55 10.13 4.16
CA ALA A 158 17.15 9.02 5.00
C ALA A 158 17.29 7.70 4.22
N LYS A 159 18.08 6.81 4.79
CA LYS A 159 18.45 5.56 4.13
C LYS A 159 17.48 4.40 4.42
N PHE A 160 16.31 4.68 4.97
CA PHE A 160 15.37 3.64 5.41
C PHE A 160 15.11 2.59 4.32
N PHE A 161 14.94 3.03 3.05
CA PHE A 161 14.73 2.11 1.94
C PHE A 161 16.02 1.62 1.27
N VAL A 162 17.15 2.29 1.47
CA VAL A 162 18.43 1.94 0.82
C VAL A 162 19.16 0.85 1.60
N ASP A 163 19.20 0.99 2.91
CA ASP A 163 19.93 0.09 3.81
C ASP A 163 19.04 -1.04 4.34
N TYR A 164 17.80 -1.12 3.90
CA TYR A 164 16.85 -2.11 4.38
C TYR A 164 16.96 -3.42 3.60
N ARG A 165 16.82 -4.54 4.30
CA ARG A 165 17.06 -5.87 3.72
C ARG A 165 16.11 -6.25 2.58
N LEU A 166 14.86 -5.78 2.60
CA LEU A 166 13.84 -6.00 1.58
C LEU A 166 13.17 -4.67 1.20
N PRO A 167 13.93 -3.72 0.60
CA PRO A 167 13.44 -2.36 0.41
C PRO A 167 12.20 -2.29 -0.47
N ALA A 168 12.15 -3.07 -1.55
CA ALA A 168 10.99 -3.09 -2.44
C ALA A 168 9.71 -3.61 -1.76
N TYR A 169 9.84 -4.63 -0.94
CA TYR A 169 8.72 -5.19 -0.19
C TYR A 169 8.19 -4.20 0.86
N THR A 170 9.10 -3.57 1.60
CA THR A 170 8.75 -2.55 2.59
C THR A 170 8.07 -1.35 1.94
N TYR A 171 8.62 -0.88 0.80
CA TYR A 171 8.03 0.20 0.03
C TYR A 171 6.61 -0.14 -0.45
N ASP A 172 6.40 -1.35 -0.95
CA ASP A 172 5.07 -1.83 -1.37
C ASP A 172 4.06 -1.75 -0.22
N LYS A 173 4.41 -2.28 0.96
CA LYS A 173 3.51 -2.27 2.12
C LYS A 173 3.20 -0.87 2.66
N LEU A 174 4.21 -0.01 2.73
CA LEU A 174 4.03 1.40 3.11
C LEU A 174 3.15 2.13 2.11
N SER A 175 3.42 1.98 0.81
CA SER A 175 2.65 2.62 -0.25
C SER A 175 1.18 2.21 -0.24
N CYS A 176 0.87 0.93 -0.06
CA CYS A 176 -0.51 0.46 0.07
C CYS A 176 -1.24 1.17 1.22
N GLY A 177 -0.60 1.29 2.38
CA GLY A 177 -1.20 1.98 3.54
C GLY A 177 -1.45 3.46 3.31
N LEU A 178 -0.50 4.15 2.68
CA LEU A 178 -0.62 5.58 2.37
C LEU A 178 -1.69 5.85 1.30
N ILE A 179 -1.81 4.97 0.30
CA ILE A 179 -2.86 5.04 -0.73
C ILE A 179 -4.23 4.86 -0.08
N ASP A 180 -4.41 3.84 0.76
CA ASP A 180 -5.67 3.62 1.47
C ASP A 180 -6.03 4.81 2.39
N ALA A 181 -5.04 5.39 3.10
CA ALA A 181 -5.25 6.58 3.90
C ALA A 181 -5.71 7.77 3.06
N HIS A 182 -5.09 7.98 1.91
CA HIS A 182 -5.49 9.03 0.97
C HIS A 182 -6.90 8.76 0.42
N GLU A 183 -7.16 7.54 -0.01
CA GLU A 183 -8.43 7.18 -0.65
C GLU A 183 -9.62 7.28 0.31
N TYR A 184 -9.46 6.83 1.57
CA TYR A 184 -10.58 6.71 2.50
C TYR A 184 -10.64 7.80 3.56
N ALA A 185 -9.51 8.35 4.00
CA ALA A 185 -9.46 9.22 5.17
C ALA A 185 -9.03 10.67 4.90
N HIS A 186 -8.60 11.00 3.66
CA HIS A 186 -8.18 12.37 3.34
C HIS A 186 -9.37 13.33 3.27
N GLU A 187 -9.20 14.55 3.82
CA GLU A 187 -10.27 15.56 3.86
C GLU A 187 -10.63 16.13 2.49
N ASP A 188 -9.68 16.16 1.54
CA ASP A 188 -9.81 16.86 0.26
C ASP A 188 -10.25 15.97 -0.90
N ARG A 189 -11.19 15.05 -0.70
CA ARG A 189 -11.84 14.37 -1.84
C ARG A 189 -12.50 15.34 -2.86
N LYS A 190 -12.65 16.61 -2.50
CA LYS A 190 -13.28 17.63 -3.35
C LYS A 190 -12.29 18.42 -4.20
N SER A 191 -10.99 18.30 -4.03
CA SER A 191 -9.99 19.10 -4.72
C SER A 191 -9.14 18.36 -5.76
N VAL A 192 -9.46 17.08 -6.06
CA VAL A 192 -8.79 16.29 -7.10
C VAL A 192 -9.81 15.84 -8.15
N VAL A 193 -10.52 16.78 -8.72
CA VAL A 193 -11.26 16.63 -9.98
C VAL A 193 -10.89 17.78 -10.90
#